data_63c92373d34b82c1a244a3fcf25a9920
#
_entry.id   63c92373d34b82c1a244a3fcf25a9920
#
_cell.length_a   1.000
_cell.length_b   1.000
_cell.length_c   1.000
_cell.angle_alpha   90.00
_cell.angle_beta   90.00
_cell.angle_gamma   90.00
#
_symmetry.space_group_name_H-M   'P 1'
#
loop_
_entity.id
_entity.type
_entity.pdbx_description
1 polymer ?
#
loop_
_entity_poly.entity_id
_entity_poly.type
_entity_poly.pdbx_seq_one_letter_code
_entity_poly.pdbx_strand_id
1 'polypeptide(L)'
;FNEHVRKELEKIDENLDIDIYRDGLTIYTTIDSKIQGILEESFEKHIQKNQEILNKEFLADPGKLSRAIEGTNFDKDEVIEILSNNKDIPKELRDKFLVQGAIVAIDPQNGNILGMIGGRQEKEYLNLHGFNRATQAKRQPGSIFKPFIYMTALENGYTPTTQLLNQPLVIFIDDTTRWNPQNHDGSTGLLTTLRYGLKKSLNLISVRIVQELITPRQVVKKAKSFNLSTRIAPVNAIALGVSDVIPIEITSAYGVIANKGIYNEPISITHIEDQHGRVIKRFVSEQIEVIDESTNYIMLDMMKDVIDSGTGSKIRWKYKFNAPMAGKTGTTNNKTDAWFIGFTPQIVIGVWVGVDDPSISLGKRQFGSVAALPIFADAITDIYEWGSFNSGSKIIYLDNKENWAAPNGIVEVKICKETFDRAHDKWCKSTTEIYLENHIPSKNCQKHINAFTKYKE
;
A
#
# COMPACT_ATOMS: atom_id res chain seq x y z
N PHE A 1 -3.19 14.81 -13.28
CA PHE A 1 -4.55 14.31 -13.45
C PHE A 1 -5.09 14.60 -14.86
N ASN A 2 -5.06 15.85 -15.33
CA ASN A 2 -5.62 16.26 -16.63
C ASN A 2 -5.06 15.43 -17.81
N GLU A 3 -3.76 15.15 -17.82
CA GLU A 3 -3.16 14.28 -18.86
C GLU A 3 -3.68 12.83 -18.80
N HIS A 4 -3.98 12.33 -17.61
CA HIS A 4 -4.61 11.02 -17.46
C HIS A 4 -6.02 11.03 -18.06
N VAL A 5 -6.83 12.06 -17.73
CA VAL A 5 -8.18 12.23 -18.31
C VAL A 5 -8.10 12.33 -19.86
N ARG A 6 -7.16 13.12 -20.39
CA ARG A 6 -6.97 13.24 -21.83
C ARG A 6 -6.70 11.88 -22.49
N LYS A 7 -5.81 11.08 -21.92
CA LYS A 7 -5.50 9.72 -22.42
C LYS A 7 -6.67 8.76 -22.32
N GLU A 8 -7.51 8.90 -21.30
CA GLU A 8 -8.75 8.11 -21.19
C GLU A 8 -9.75 8.53 -22.28
N LEU A 9 -9.89 9.83 -22.53
CA LEU A 9 -10.75 10.36 -23.58
C LEU A 9 -10.31 9.90 -24.99
N GLU A 10 -9.02 9.88 -25.29
CA GLU A 10 -8.50 9.40 -26.57
C GLU A 10 -8.86 7.94 -26.85
N LYS A 11 -8.88 7.08 -25.81
CA LYS A 11 -9.35 5.68 -25.96
C LYS A 11 -10.85 5.60 -26.22
N ILE A 12 -11.62 6.58 -25.76
CA ILE A 12 -13.08 6.64 -25.90
C ILE A 12 -13.49 7.18 -27.25
N ASP A 13 -12.74 8.15 -27.78
CA ASP A 13 -12.94 8.80 -29.08
C ASP A 13 -13.09 7.78 -30.22
N GLU A 14 -12.20 6.77 -30.27
CA GLU A 14 -12.26 5.67 -31.24
C GLU A 14 -13.58 4.90 -31.23
N ASN A 15 -14.35 4.94 -30.14
CA ASN A 15 -15.58 4.15 -29.97
C ASN A 15 -16.88 4.97 -30.09
N LEU A 16 -16.83 6.29 -29.92
CA LEU A 16 -18.01 7.14 -29.83
C LEU A 16 -18.21 8.07 -31.04
N ASP A 17 -17.29 8.08 -32.00
CA ASP A 17 -17.33 9.00 -33.17
C ASP A 17 -17.48 10.47 -32.73
N ILE A 18 -16.69 10.89 -31.74
CA ILE A 18 -16.60 12.26 -31.22
C ILE A 18 -15.20 12.80 -31.42
N ASP A 19 -15.05 14.08 -31.70
CA ASP A 19 -13.76 14.77 -31.73
C ASP A 19 -13.58 15.56 -30.42
N ILE A 20 -12.74 15.05 -29.52
CA ILE A 20 -12.51 15.67 -28.20
C ILE A 20 -11.97 17.10 -28.26
N TYR A 21 -11.47 17.54 -29.43
CA TYR A 21 -10.89 18.87 -29.61
C TYR A 21 -11.81 19.84 -30.39
N ARG A 22 -12.83 19.33 -31.09
CA ARG A 22 -13.67 20.13 -31.98
C ARG A 22 -15.14 20.22 -31.60
N ASP A 23 -15.67 19.20 -30.93
CA ASP A 23 -17.10 19.07 -30.68
C ASP A 23 -17.62 19.91 -29.50
N GLY A 24 -16.74 20.72 -28.88
CA GLY A 24 -17.14 21.61 -27.77
C GLY A 24 -17.65 20.86 -26.55
N LEU A 25 -16.99 19.75 -26.20
CA LEU A 25 -17.40 18.86 -25.12
C LEU A 25 -17.13 19.47 -23.74
N THR A 26 -18.00 19.19 -22.80
CA THR A 26 -17.78 19.42 -21.37
C THR A 26 -17.52 18.10 -20.68
N ILE A 27 -16.34 17.96 -20.06
CA ILE A 27 -15.89 16.74 -19.39
C ILE A 27 -16.02 16.91 -17.88
N TYR A 28 -16.86 16.10 -17.28
CA TYR A 28 -17.03 16.07 -15.82
C TYR A 28 -16.16 14.97 -15.24
N THR A 29 -15.24 15.36 -14.36
CA THR A 29 -14.26 14.45 -13.75
C THR A 29 -14.59 14.13 -12.31
N THR A 30 -13.92 13.12 -11.76
CA THR A 30 -14.07 12.69 -10.37
C THR A 30 -13.18 13.45 -9.39
N ILE A 31 -12.23 14.26 -9.91
CA ILE A 31 -11.25 14.96 -9.07
C ILE A 31 -11.91 15.93 -8.10
N ASP A 32 -11.45 15.90 -6.85
CA ASP A 32 -11.74 16.97 -5.89
C ASP A 32 -10.54 17.92 -5.84
N SER A 33 -10.77 19.18 -6.25
CA SER A 33 -9.69 20.17 -6.37
C SER A 33 -9.03 20.50 -5.03
N LYS A 34 -9.77 20.37 -3.92
CA LYS A 34 -9.24 20.61 -2.58
C LYS A 34 -8.36 19.46 -2.13
N ILE A 35 -8.81 18.22 -2.33
CA ILE A 35 -7.98 17.04 -2.07
C ILE A 35 -6.72 17.08 -2.93
N GLN A 36 -6.84 17.38 -4.22
CA GLN A 36 -5.69 17.50 -5.12
C GLN A 36 -4.68 18.51 -4.58
N GLY A 37 -5.11 19.70 -4.16
CA GLY A 37 -4.23 20.72 -3.59
C GLY A 37 -3.53 20.27 -2.30
N ILE A 38 -4.26 19.57 -1.40
CA ILE A 38 -3.68 19.00 -0.17
C ILE A 38 -2.63 17.93 -0.49
N LEU A 39 -2.90 17.07 -1.48
CA LEU A 39 -1.92 16.05 -1.91
C LEU A 39 -0.66 16.70 -2.48
N GLU A 40 -0.80 17.75 -3.30
CA GLU A 40 0.32 18.49 -3.88
C GLU A 40 1.18 19.16 -2.81
N GLU A 41 0.57 19.83 -1.84
CA GLU A 41 1.27 20.48 -0.73
C GLU A 41 2.03 19.46 0.13
N SER A 42 1.36 18.37 0.51
CA SER A 42 1.97 17.29 1.30
C SER A 42 3.10 16.61 0.54
N PHE A 43 2.96 16.42 -0.77
CA PHE A 43 3.97 15.85 -1.63
C PHE A 43 5.22 16.74 -1.70
N GLU A 44 5.08 18.00 -2.07
CA GLU A 44 6.20 18.94 -2.21
C GLU A 44 6.97 19.12 -0.90
N LYS A 45 6.27 19.23 0.22
CA LYS A 45 6.86 19.36 1.56
C LYS A 45 7.81 18.21 1.92
N HIS A 46 7.49 16.99 1.51
CA HIS A 46 8.26 15.80 1.89
C HIS A 46 9.20 15.29 0.81
N ILE A 47 8.86 15.49 -0.47
CA ILE A 47 9.73 15.01 -1.55
C ILE A 47 11.05 15.75 -1.58
N GLN A 48 11.04 17.04 -1.23
CA GLN A 48 12.26 17.84 -1.10
C GLN A 48 13.18 17.30 0.01
N LYS A 49 12.61 16.91 1.16
CA LYS A 49 13.39 16.29 2.25
C LYS A 49 13.99 14.95 1.84
N ASN A 50 13.25 14.14 1.08
CA ASN A 50 13.76 12.89 0.55
C ASN A 50 14.90 13.13 -0.45
N GLN A 51 14.81 14.19 -1.26
CA GLN A 51 15.88 14.63 -2.17
C GLN A 51 17.16 15.00 -1.43
N GLU A 52 17.07 15.82 -0.38
CA GLU A 52 18.22 16.18 0.44
C GLU A 52 18.92 14.97 1.06
N ILE A 53 18.14 13.96 1.47
CA ILE A 53 18.69 12.71 2.01
C ILE A 53 19.42 11.93 0.92
N LEU A 54 18.82 11.79 -0.27
CA LEU A 54 19.46 11.12 -1.40
C LEU A 54 20.77 11.82 -1.80
N ASN A 55 20.77 13.16 -1.87
CA ASN A 55 21.97 13.95 -2.15
C ASN A 55 23.08 13.63 -1.14
N LYS A 56 22.76 13.62 0.17
CA LYS A 56 23.72 13.28 1.24
C LYS A 56 24.26 11.85 1.12
N GLU A 57 23.43 10.89 0.73
CA GLU A 57 23.85 9.49 0.52
C GLU A 57 24.83 9.36 -0.65
N PHE A 58 24.64 10.11 -1.74
CA PHE A 58 25.59 10.15 -2.86
C PHE A 58 26.90 10.83 -2.47
N LEU A 59 26.83 11.97 -1.77
CA LEU A 59 28.00 12.71 -1.32
C LEU A 59 28.84 11.92 -0.29
N ALA A 60 28.21 11.05 0.51
CA ALA A 60 28.88 10.21 1.48
C ALA A 60 29.51 8.93 0.88
N ASP A 61 29.13 8.54 -0.35
CA ASP A 61 29.65 7.35 -1.04
C ASP A 61 30.18 7.70 -2.43
N PRO A 62 31.48 8.07 -2.55
CA PRO A 62 32.10 8.39 -3.83
C PRO A 62 32.03 7.26 -4.87
N GLY A 63 31.98 6.01 -4.42
CA GLY A 63 31.88 4.85 -5.31
C GLY A 63 30.46 4.71 -5.88
N LYS A 64 29.43 4.97 -5.07
CA LYS A 64 28.03 5.04 -5.53
C LYS A 64 27.85 6.16 -6.55
N LEU A 65 28.40 7.34 -6.27
CA LEU A 65 28.36 8.48 -7.16
C LEU A 65 29.02 8.18 -8.51
N SER A 66 30.25 7.64 -8.50
CA SER A 66 30.97 7.30 -9.75
C SER A 66 30.20 6.31 -10.61
N ARG A 67 29.60 5.26 -10.02
CA ARG A 67 28.74 4.32 -10.76
C ARG A 67 27.48 4.98 -11.32
N ALA A 68 26.90 5.91 -10.60
CA ALA A 68 25.67 6.57 -11.04
C ALA A 68 25.89 7.52 -12.23
N ILE A 69 27.05 8.16 -12.32
CA ILE A 69 27.41 9.06 -13.45
C ILE A 69 28.05 8.32 -14.61
N GLU A 70 28.37 7.04 -14.47
CA GLU A 70 28.96 6.25 -15.54
C GLU A 70 28.07 6.27 -16.81
N GLY A 71 28.70 6.60 -17.95
CA GLY A 71 28.00 6.74 -19.22
C GLY A 71 27.27 8.08 -19.42
N THR A 72 27.39 9.04 -18.51
CA THR A 72 26.92 10.43 -18.70
C THR A 72 28.05 11.34 -19.15
N ASN A 73 27.72 12.56 -19.60
CA ASN A 73 28.69 13.57 -19.98
C ASN A 73 29.12 14.48 -18.81
N PHE A 74 28.69 14.19 -17.60
CA PHE A 74 28.97 14.96 -16.38
C PHE A 74 30.19 14.41 -15.68
N ASP A 75 31.07 15.32 -15.25
CA ASP A 75 32.17 14.93 -14.37
C ASP A 75 31.69 14.85 -12.90
N LYS A 76 32.56 14.26 -12.08
CA LYS A 76 32.22 13.99 -10.68
C LYS A 76 32.13 15.30 -9.85
N ASP A 77 32.98 16.26 -10.10
CA ASP A 77 33.03 17.49 -9.32
C ASP A 77 31.83 18.38 -9.66
N GLU A 78 31.41 18.39 -10.90
CA GLU A 78 30.19 19.07 -11.33
C GLU A 78 28.93 18.49 -10.64
N VAL A 79 28.80 17.16 -10.58
CA VAL A 79 27.66 16.53 -9.91
C VAL A 79 27.74 16.75 -8.40
N ILE A 80 28.92 16.72 -7.79
CA ILE A 80 29.09 17.06 -6.37
C ILE A 80 28.64 18.51 -6.10
N GLU A 81 28.96 19.46 -6.98
CA GLU A 81 28.50 20.85 -6.83
C GLU A 81 26.97 20.95 -6.92
N ILE A 82 26.34 20.26 -7.88
CA ILE A 82 24.88 20.22 -8.01
C ILE A 82 24.23 19.68 -6.74
N LEU A 83 24.68 18.51 -6.26
CA LEU A 83 24.08 17.84 -5.10
C LEU A 83 24.33 18.59 -3.78
N SER A 84 25.54 19.16 -3.59
CA SER A 84 25.92 19.89 -2.37
C SER A 84 25.15 21.19 -2.20
N ASN A 85 24.83 21.86 -3.31
CA ASN A 85 24.10 23.11 -3.30
C ASN A 85 22.60 22.96 -3.55
N ASN A 86 22.08 21.71 -3.60
CA ASN A 86 20.70 21.40 -3.94
C ASN A 86 20.21 22.15 -5.20
N LYS A 87 21.08 22.25 -6.22
CA LYS A 87 20.74 22.84 -7.51
C LYS A 87 19.75 21.95 -8.27
N ASP A 88 19.08 22.51 -9.26
CA ASP A 88 18.23 21.75 -10.15
C ASP A 88 19.04 20.65 -10.87
N ILE A 89 18.51 19.43 -10.86
CA ILE A 89 19.19 18.28 -11.43
C ILE A 89 18.99 18.30 -12.96
N PRO A 90 20.08 18.34 -13.75
CA PRO A 90 19.99 18.28 -15.22
C PRO A 90 19.20 17.11 -15.72
N LYS A 91 18.51 17.26 -16.86
CA LYS A 91 17.58 16.25 -17.40
C LYS A 91 18.22 14.88 -17.54
N GLU A 92 19.46 14.83 -18.00
CA GLU A 92 20.23 13.61 -18.25
C GLU A 92 20.59 12.84 -16.98
N LEU A 93 20.54 13.51 -15.82
CA LEU A 93 20.84 12.92 -14.50
C LEU A 93 19.56 12.56 -13.71
N ARG A 94 18.39 12.99 -14.13
CA ARG A 94 17.15 12.89 -13.35
C ARG A 94 16.77 11.46 -13.02
N ASP A 95 16.91 10.55 -13.96
CA ASP A 95 16.55 9.13 -13.77
C ASP A 95 17.28 8.49 -12.58
N LYS A 96 18.48 8.98 -12.26
CA LYS A 96 19.34 8.42 -11.20
C LYS A 96 19.43 9.29 -9.94
N PHE A 97 19.21 10.59 -10.04
CA PHE A 97 19.47 11.54 -8.96
C PHE A 97 18.21 12.26 -8.47
N LEU A 98 17.12 12.28 -9.24
CA LEU A 98 15.90 12.96 -8.84
C LEU A 98 14.95 11.99 -8.12
N VAL A 99 14.66 12.29 -6.85
CA VAL A 99 13.63 11.58 -6.11
C VAL A 99 12.27 11.90 -6.70
N GLN A 100 11.53 10.89 -7.06
CA GLN A 100 10.19 10.94 -7.62
C GLN A 100 9.17 10.30 -6.67
N GLY A 101 7.89 10.50 -6.97
CA GLY A 101 6.82 9.83 -6.25
C GLY A 101 5.53 9.78 -7.04
N ALA A 102 4.60 9.00 -6.54
CA ALA A 102 3.24 8.94 -7.04
C ALA A 102 2.27 8.89 -5.85
N ILE A 103 1.14 9.57 -6.00
CA ILE A 103 0.03 9.52 -5.04
C ILE A 103 -1.25 9.25 -5.81
N VAL A 104 -2.10 8.39 -5.27
CA VAL A 104 -3.46 8.16 -5.76
C VAL A 104 -4.39 8.17 -4.56
N ALA A 105 -5.44 9.00 -4.62
CA ALA A 105 -6.52 9.03 -3.65
C ALA A 105 -7.82 8.58 -4.31
N ILE A 106 -8.49 7.58 -3.74
CA ILE A 106 -9.69 6.93 -4.31
C ILE A 106 -10.77 6.86 -3.26
N ASP A 107 -12.02 7.13 -3.65
CA ASP A 107 -13.20 6.76 -2.89
C ASP A 107 -13.45 5.25 -3.03
N PRO A 108 -13.29 4.46 -1.96
CA PRO A 108 -13.40 3.01 -2.06
C PRO A 108 -14.82 2.52 -2.37
N GLN A 109 -15.85 3.36 -2.16
CA GLN A 109 -17.25 2.96 -2.34
C GLN A 109 -17.72 3.01 -3.79
N ASN A 110 -17.04 3.80 -4.64
CA ASN A 110 -17.46 4.00 -6.03
C ASN A 110 -16.32 4.05 -7.05
N GLY A 111 -15.06 3.94 -6.61
CA GLY A 111 -13.89 3.96 -7.49
C GLY A 111 -13.47 5.35 -7.98
N ASN A 112 -14.13 6.43 -7.56
CA ASN A 112 -13.78 7.78 -8.00
C ASN A 112 -12.34 8.16 -7.60
N ILE A 113 -11.53 8.56 -8.56
CA ILE A 113 -10.20 9.11 -8.30
C ILE A 113 -10.38 10.56 -7.83
N LEU A 114 -10.16 10.80 -6.54
CA LEU A 114 -10.33 12.10 -5.90
C LEU A 114 -9.11 13.01 -6.07
N GLY A 115 -7.95 12.41 -6.30
CA GLY A 115 -6.71 13.13 -6.56
C GLY A 115 -5.60 12.20 -7.04
N MET A 116 -4.66 12.75 -7.82
CA MET A 116 -3.57 11.98 -8.40
C MET A 116 -2.33 12.85 -8.62
N ILE A 117 -1.18 12.35 -8.19
CA ILE A 117 0.15 12.90 -8.49
C ILE A 117 0.97 11.83 -9.19
N GLY A 118 1.46 12.12 -10.39
CA GLY A 118 2.26 11.21 -11.20
C GLY A 118 3.76 11.48 -11.20
N GLY A 119 4.23 12.43 -10.38
CA GLY A 119 5.63 12.83 -10.27
C GLY A 119 5.78 14.28 -9.85
N ARG A 120 7.02 14.73 -9.70
CA ARG A 120 7.32 16.15 -9.44
C ARG A 120 6.90 16.99 -10.62
N GLN A 121 6.31 18.16 -10.33
CA GLN A 121 5.99 19.16 -11.36
C GLN A 121 7.30 19.88 -11.77
N GLU A 122 7.59 19.84 -13.05
CA GLU A 122 8.71 20.58 -13.62
C GLU A 122 8.18 21.85 -14.25
N LYS A 123 8.66 23.00 -13.81
CA LYS A 123 8.23 24.32 -14.31
C LYS A 123 8.40 24.52 -15.82
N GLU A 124 9.32 23.79 -16.44
CA GLU A 124 9.59 23.86 -17.89
C GLU A 124 8.72 22.96 -18.76
N TYR A 125 8.03 21.98 -18.16
CA TYR A 125 7.24 20.99 -18.89
C TYR A 125 5.76 21.08 -18.55
N LEU A 126 5.11 22.15 -18.97
CA LEU A 126 3.68 22.11 -19.33
C LEU A 126 3.41 21.16 -20.51
N ASN A 127 4.35 20.26 -20.82
CA ASN A 127 4.22 19.30 -21.89
C ASN A 127 3.23 18.21 -21.47
N LEU A 128 2.09 18.22 -22.15
CA LEU A 128 0.96 17.30 -22.09
C LEU A 128 1.31 15.80 -22.28
N HIS A 129 2.58 15.42 -22.31
CA HIS A 129 3.06 14.06 -22.62
C HIS A 129 4.00 13.46 -21.56
N GLY A 130 3.96 13.98 -20.34
CA GLY A 130 4.81 13.48 -19.24
C GLY A 130 4.50 12.05 -18.83
N PHE A 131 5.52 11.34 -18.32
CA PHE A 131 5.36 10.01 -17.72
C PHE A 131 4.62 10.11 -16.39
N ASN A 132 3.40 9.56 -16.34
CA ASN A 132 2.58 9.52 -15.13
C ASN A 132 2.89 8.27 -14.31
N ARG A 133 3.68 8.40 -13.25
CA ARG A 133 4.09 7.27 -12.41
C ARG A 133 2.92 6.61 -11.68
N ALA A 134 1.85 7.34 -11.41
CA ALA A 134 0.67 6.78 -10.77
C ALA A 134 -0.01 5.68 -11.62
N THR A 135 0.03 5.81 -12.96
CA THR A 135 -0.68 4.92 -13.89
C THR A 135 0.23 4.11 -14.81
N GLN A 136 1.50 4.49 -14.95
CA GLN A 136 2.41 3.90 -15.96
C GLN A 136 3.64 3.23 -15.33
N ALA A 137 4.10 3.68 -14.14
CA ALA A 137 5.27 3.08 -13.51
C ALA A 137 4.96 1.67 -13.00
N LYS A 138 5.90 0.76 -13.24
CA LYS A 138 5.89 -0.60 -12.70
C LYS A 138 6.99 -0.68 -11.66
N ARG A 139 6.60 -0.83 -10.38
CA ARG A 139 7.52 -0.76 -9.24
C ARG A 139 7.27 -1.91 -8.27
N GLN A 140 8.34 -2.41 -7.67
CA GLN A 140 8.22 -3.48 -6.67
C GLN A 140 7.46 -3.00 -5.44
N PRO A 141 6.37 -3.69 -5.04
CA PRO A 141 5.56 -3.31 -3.89
C PRO A 141 6.23 -3.60 -2.55
N GLY A 142 7.14 -4.56 -2.51
CA GLY A 142 7.68 -5.02 -1.24
C GLY A 142 6.57 -5.47 -0.28
N SER A 143 6.65 -5.05 0.97
CA SER A 143 5.70 -5.49 2.02
C SER A 143 4.26 -5.00 1.90
N ILE A 144 3.92 -4.08 0.97
CA ILE A 144 2.50 -3.79 0.68
C ILE A 144 1.82 -4.93 -0.09
N PHE A 145 2.57 -5.91 -0.58
CA PHE A 145 2.01 -7.12 -1.19
C PHE A 145 1.55 -8.17 -0.16
N LYS A 146 2.00 -8.08 1.10
CA LYS A 146 1.68 -9.08 2.15
C LYS A 146 0.19 -9.29 2.41
N PRO A 147 -0.71 -8.28 2.36
CA PRO A 147 -2.14 -8.51 2.53
C PRO A 147 -2.71 -9.61 1.64
N PHE A 148 -2.30 -9.73 0.38
CA PHE A 148 -2.78 -10.79 -0.53
C PHE A 148 -2.38 -12.19 -0.04
N ILE A 149 -1.18 -12.32 0.55
CA ILE A 149 -0.67 -13.57 1.11
C ILE A 149 -1.49 -13.97 2.34
N TYR A 150 -1.71 -13.01 3.24
CA TYR A 150 -2.46 -13.24 4.47
C TYR A 150 -3.95 -13.49 4.19
N MET A 151 -4.58 -12.76 3.26
CA MET A 151 -5.95 -13.04 2.82
C MET A 151 -6.08 -14.45 2.22
N THR A 152 -5.11 -14.86 1.40
CA THR A 152 -5.09 -16.23 0.86
C THR A 152 -5.02 -17.26 1.98
N ALA A 153 -4.23 -17.03 3.03
CA ALA A 153 -4.18 -17.93 4.18
C ALA A 153 -5.51 -17.96 4.95
N LEU A 154 -6.13 -16.81 5.20
CA LEU A 154 -7.43 -16.73 5.87
C LEU A 154 -8.52 -17.48 5.09
N GLU A 155 -8.59 -17.32 3.78
CA GLU A 155 -9.53 -18.08 2.90
C GLU A 155 -9.28 -19.59 2.89
N ASN A 156 -8.05 -20.03 3.19
CA ASN A 156 -7.72 -21.45 3.36
C ASN A 156 -7.97 -21.97 4.79
N GLY A 157 -8.70 -21.21 5.63
CA GLY A 157 -9.12 -21.61 6.97
C GLY A 157 -8.11 -21.34 8.07
N TYR A 158 -6.99 -20.68 7.79
CA TYR A 158 -6.07 -20.23 8.83
C TYR A 158 -6.61 -19.00 9.54
N THR A 159 -6.19 -18.80 10.77
CA THR A 159 -6.73 -17.77 11.66
C THR A 159 -5.68 -16.72 12.04
N PRO A 160 -6.06 -15.56 12.55
CA PRO A 160 -5.11 -14.56 13.05
C PRO A 160 -4.12 -15.11 14.08
N THR A 161 -4.53 -16.13 14.84
CA THR A 161 -3.70 -16.79 15.87
C THR A 161 -2.91 -17.99 15.39
N THR A 162 -3.05 -18.41 14.13
CA THR A 162 -2.19 -19.44 13.54
C THR A 162 -0.73 -19.05 13.71
N GLN A 163 0.08 -19.97 14.23
CA GLN A 163 1.46 -19.72 14.61
C GLN A 163 2.44 -20.35 13.63
N LEU A 164 3.46 -19.59 13.26
CA LEU A 164 4.60 -20.02 12.46
C LEU A 164 5.89 -19.66 13.16
N LEU A 165 6.93 -20.42 12.91
CA LEU A 165 8.23 -20.24 13.57
C LEU A 165 8.98 -19.02 13.00
N ASN A 166 9.23 -18.00 13.81
CA ASN A 166 10.01 -16.81 13.41
C ASN A 166 11.52 -17.10 13.49
N GLN A 167 12.00 -17.97 12.61
CA GLN A 167 13.39 -18.39 12.52
C GLN A 167 13.85 -18.37 11.06
N PRO A 168 15.11 -17.99 10.78
CA PRO A 168 15.70 -18.06 9.44
C PRO A 168 15.51 -19.44 8.80
N LEU A 169 15.27 -19.43 7.51
CA LEU A 169 15.17 -20.65 6.69
C LEU A 169 15.95 -20.44 5.40
N VAL A 170 16.42 -21.53 4.83
CA VAL A 170 17.10 -21.56 3.54
C VAL A 170 16.19 -22.27 2.55
N ILE A 171 15.89 -21.63 1.44
CA ILE A 171 15.08 -22.17 0.36
C ILE A 171 16.01 -22.41 -0.83
N PHE A 172 16.06 -23.65 -1.31
CA PHE A 172 16.79 -23.99 -2.52
C PHE A 172 15.93 -23.60 -3.72
N ILE A 173 16.46 -22.72 -4.58
CA ILE A 173 15.82 -22.31 -5.83
C ILE A 173 16.16 -23.33 -6.92
N ASP A 174 17.42 -23.74 -6.93
CA ASP A 174 18.00 -24.81 -7.75
C ASP A 174 19.17 -25.47 -6.99
N ASP A 175 19.90 -26.36 -7.63
CA ASP A 175 21.00 -27.12 -7.01
C ASP A 175 22.14 -26.22 -6.49
N THR A 176 22.30 -25.02 -7.03
CA THR A 176 23.40 -24.11 -6.71
C THR A 176 22.94 -22.83 -5.99
N THR A 177 21.70 -22.43 -6.21
CA THR A 177 21.17 -21.14 -5.75
C THR A 177 20.32 -21.32 -4.48
N ARG A 178 20.72 -20.62 -3.44
CA ARG A 178 20.03 -20.62 -2.14
C ARG A 178 19.48 -19.22 -1.86
N TRP A 179 18.25 -19.17 -1.40
CA TRP A 179 17.62 -17.93 -0.91
C TRP A 179 17.44 -18.01 0.60
N ASN A 180 17.99 -17.02 1.30
CA ASN A 180 17.95 -16.92 2.77
C ASN A 180 17.27 -15.59 3.17
N PRO A 181 15.93 -15.55 3.24
CA PRO A 181 15.22 -14.36 3.68
C PRO A 181 15.49 -14.03 5.15
N GLN A 182 15.51 -12.73 5.46
CA GLN A 182 15.75 -12.22 6.81
C GLN A 182 14.65 -11.20 7.19
N ASN A 183 14.38 -11.07 8.49
CA ASN A 183 13.64 -9.92 9.01
C ASN A 183 14.58 -8.71 9.14
N HIS A 184 14.01 -7.51 9.09
CA HIS A 184 14.79 -6.29 9.35
C HIS A 184 15.26 -6.20 10.80
N ASP A 185 14.44 -6.67 11.75
CA ASP A 185 14.67 -6.57 13.20
C ASP A 185 15.22 -7.88 13.80
N GLY A 186 15.70 -8.79 12.95
CA GLY A 186 16.17 -10.11 13.36
C GLY A 186 15.04 -11.12 13.55
N SER A 187 15.38 -12.28 14.08
CA SER A 187 14.45 -13.39 14.36
C SER A 187 14.45 -13.73 15.84
N THR A 188 13.31 -14.18 16.36
CA THR A 188 13.18 -14.55 17.78
C THR A 188 13.42 -16.02 18.04
N GLY A 189 13.35 -16.87 17.00
CA GLY A 189 13.35 -18.33 17.15
C GLY A 189 12.08 -18.89 17.80
N LEU A 190 11.05 -18.06 17.98
CA LEU A 190 9.80 -18.41 18.67
C LEU A 190 8.63 -18.50 17.68
N LEU A 191 7.60 -19.24 18.09
CA LEU A 191 6.31 -19.24 17.40
C LEU A 191 5.69 -17.85 17.45
N THR A 192 5.17 -17.42 16.32
CA THR A 192 4.65 -16.07 16.08
C THR A 192 3.34 -16.16 15.32
N THR A 193 2.30 -15.47 15.80
CA THR A 193 0.98 -15.47 15.16
C THR A 193 0.98 -14.73 13.83
N LEU A 194 0.04 -15.07 12.93
CA LEU A 194 -0.16 -14.33 11.67
C LEU A 194 -0.42 -12.85 11.95
N ARG A 195 -1.32 -12.51 12.89
CA ARG A 195 -1.60 -11.12 13.28
C ARG A 195 -0.33 -10.36 13.63
N TYR A 196 0.52 -10.90 14.49
CA TYR A 196 1.77 -10.24 14.88
C TYR A 196 2.77 -10.15 13.71
N GLY A 197 2.82 -11.20 12.87
CA GLY A 197 3.64 -11.22 11.65
C GLY A 197 3.28 -10.09 10.67
N LEU A 198 1.99 -9.84 10.44
CA LEU A 198 1.51 -8.74 9.61
C LEU A 198 1.77 -7.38 10.26
N LYS A 199 1.40 -7.24 11.54
CA LYS A 199 1.59 -6.02 12.34
C LYS A 199 3.02 -5.51 12.32
N LYS A 200 4.00 -6.40 12.50
CA LYS A 200 5.44 -6.11 12.47
C LYS A 200 6.06 -6.25 11.09
N SER A 201 5.27 -6.66 10.09
CA SER A 201 5.73 -6.88 8.72
C SER A 201 6.89 -7.88 8.62
N LEU A 202 6.85 -8.96 9.42
CA LEU A 202 7.92 -9.95 9.49
C LEU A 202 8.04 -10.72 8.17
N ASN A 203 9.22 -10.71 7.58
CA ASN A 203 9.50 -11.40 6.30
C ASN A 203 9.42 -12.91 6.46
N LEU A 204 10.02 -13.44 7.54
CA LEU A 204 10.06 -14.88 7.80
C LEU A 204 8.68 -15.50 7.95
N ILE A 205 7.74 -14.79 8.59
CA ILE A 205 6.36 -15.25 8.72
C ILE A 205 5.68 -15.28 7.35
N SER A 206 5.81 -14.22 6.54
CA SER A 206 5.21 -14.19 5.20
C SER A 206 5.78 -15.29 4.28
N VAL A 207 7.08 -15.56 4.36
CA VAL A 207 7.72 -16.65 3.60
C VAL A 207 7.19 -18.01 4.06
N ARG A 208 7.05 -18.24 5.36
CA ARG A 208 6.50 -19.50 5.89
C ARG A 208 5.03 -19.69 5.55
N ILE A 209 4.23 -18.63 5.50
CA ILE A 209 2.85 -18.72 4.99
C ILE A 209 2.88 -19.37 3.60
N VAL A 210 3.71 -18.86 2.69
CA VAL A 210 3.81 -19.37 1.31
C VAL A 210 4.42 -20.77 1.24
N GLN A 211 5.27 -21.16 2.20
CA GLN A 211 5.92 -22.48 2.23
C GLN A 211 5.07 -23.56 2.91
N GLU A 212 4.36 -23.19 3.96
CA GLU A 212 3.76 -24.16 4.89
C GLU A 212 2.22 -24.17 4.84
N LEU A 213 1.58 -23.05 4.44
CA LEU A 213 0.13 -22.90 4.52
C LEU A 213 -0.57 -22.81 3.15
N ILE A 214 0.07 -22.12 2.18
CA ILE A 214 -0.51 -21.86 0.86
C ILE A 214 0.54 -22.01 -0.23
N THR A 215 0.14 -21.94 -1.48
CA THR A 215 1.06 -22.01 -2.63
C THR A 215 1.26 -20.64 -3.29
N PRO A 216 2.41 -20.36 -3.94
CA PRO A 216 2.60 -19.16 -4.74
C PRO A 216 1.52 -18.95 -5.80
N ARG A 217 1.02 -20.03 -6.41
CA ARG A 217 -0.07 -19.95 -7.42
C ARG A 217 -1.39 -19.44 -6.86
N GLN A 218 -1.74 -19.82 -5.62
CA GLN A 218 -2.94 -19.29 -4.94
C GLN A 218 -2.79 -17.79 -4.69
N VAL A 219 -1.62 -17.33 -4.28
CA VAL A 219 -1.34 -15.89 -4.10
C VAL A 219 -1.44 -15.13 -5.42
N VAL A 220 -0.89 -15.68 -6.52
CA VAL A 220 -1.04 -15.07 -7.87
C VAL A 220 -2.52 -14.96 -8.25
N LYS A 221 -3.30 -16.04 -8.05
CA LYS A 221 -4.75 -16.02 -8.31
C LYS A 221 -5.45 -14.93 -7.50
N LYS A 222 -5.13 -14.81 -6.20
CA LYS A 222 -5.68 -13.78 -5.33
C LYS A 222 -5.31 -12.38 -5.80
N ALA A 223 -4.05 -12.10 -6.08
CA ALA A 223 -3.61 -10.80 -6.57
C ALA A 223 -4.29 -10.42 -7.90
N LYS A 224 -4.49 -11.39 -8.80
CA LYS A 224 -5.22 -11.18 -10.06
C LYS A 224 -6.70 -10.87 -9.85
N SER A 225 -7.36 -11.49 -8.86
CA SER A 225 -8.76 -11.17 -8.56
C SER A 225 -8.94 -9.75 -8.01
N PHE A 226 -7.89 -9.11 -7.51
CA PHE A 226 -7.85 -7.70 -7.12
C PHE A 226 -7.47 -6.76 -8.30
N ASN A 227 -7.57 -7.25 -9.52
CA ASN A 227 -7.33 -6.53 -10.77
C ASN A 227 -5.88 -6.00 -10.95
N LEU A 228 -4.86 -6.66 -10.36
CA LEU A 228 -3.46 -6.33 -10.66
C LEU A 228 -3.11 -6.86 -12.06
N SER A 229 -2.86 -5.97 -13.02
CA SER A 229 -2.64 -6.32 -14.43
C SER A 229 -1.26 -6.87 -14.72
N THR A 230 -0.25 -6.48 -13.95
CA THR A 230 1.15 -6.84 -14.17
C THR A 230 1.41 -8.35 -14.05
N ARG A 231 2.49 -8.83 -14.65
CA ARG A 231 2.89 -10.23 -14.51
C ARG A 231 3.42 -10.49 -13.10
N ILE A 232 2.71 -11.33 -12.35
CA ILE A 232 3.11 -11.77 -11.01
C ILE A 232 3.68 -13.18 -11.11
N ALA A 233 4.94 -13.36 -10.72
CA ALA A 233 5.62 -14.66 -10.82
C ALA A 233 5.22 -15.58 -9.65
N PRO A 234 4.80 -16.84 -9.90
CA PRO A 234 4.46 -17.81 -8.86
C PRO A 234 5.70 -18.45 -8.21
N VAL A 235 6.55 -17.64 -7.61
CA VAL A 235 7.80 -18.04 -6.95
C VAL A 235 7.72 -17.79 -5.44
N ASN A 236 8.56 -18.47 -4.66
CA ASN A 236 8.56 -18.31 -3.19
C ASN A 236 8.81 -16.88 -2.71
N ALA A 237 9.61 -16.14 -3.47
CA ALA A 237 9.90 -14.73 -3.18
C ALA A 237 8.68 -13.79 -3.34
N ILE A 238 7.54 -14.27 -3.88
CA ILE A 238 6.25 -13.55 -3.90
C ILE A 238 5.86 -13.10 -2.49
N ALA A 239 6.28 -13.87 -1.47
CA ALA A 239 6.11 -13.53 -0.06
C ALA A 239 6.65 -12.15 0.34
N LEU A 240 7.58 -11.61 -0.44
CA LEU A 240 8.22 -10.31 -0.20
C LEU A 240 7.85 -9.24 -1.23
N GLY A 241 6.91 -9.55 -2.16
CA GLY A 241 6.44 -8.60 -3.16
C GLY A 241 7.52 -8.24 -4.19
N VAL A 242 8.09 -9.24 -4.85
CA VAL A 242 9.17 -9.07 -5.84
C VAL A 242 8.68 -8.77 -7.26
N SER A 243 7.41 -8.98 -7.54
CA SER A 243 6.80 -8.68 -8.85
C SER A 243 6.27 -7.25 -8.86
N ASP A 244 6.52 -6.52 -9.94
CA ASP A 244 6.12 -5.13 -10.05
C ASP A 244 4.59 -4.96 -10.08
N VAL A 245 4.13 -3.82 -9.58
CA VAL A 245 2.74 -3.36 -9.61
C VAL A 245 2.65 -1.92 -10.09
N ILE A 246 1.47 -1.51 -10.55
CA ILE A 246 1.18 -0.12 -10.91
C ILE A 246 0.54 0.58 -9.70
N PRO A 247 0.98 1.80 -9.33
CA PRO A 247 0.51 2.47 -8.12
C PRO A 247 -1.02 2.62 -8.01
N ILE A 248 -1.71 2.97 -9.08
CA ILE A 248 -3.18 3.07 -9.06
C ILE A 248 -3.84 1.71 -8.82
N GLU A 249 -3.33 0.64 -9.44
CA GLU A 249 -3.91 -0.70 -9.29
C GLU A 249 -3.77 -1.22 -7.86
N ILE A 250 -2.57 -1.11 -7.28
CA ILE A 250 -2.34 -1.57 -5.91
C ILE A 250 -3.09 -0.70 -4.88
N THR A 251 -3.27 0.60 -5.14
CA THR A 251 -4.08 1.48 -4.29
C THR A 251 -5.55 1.08 -4.36
N SER A 252 -6.09 0.84 -5.56
CA SER A 252 -7.46 0.36 -5.75
C SER A 252 -7.68 -1.01 -5.12
N ALA A 253 -6.70 -1.91 -5.18
CA ALA A 253 -6.75 -3.20 -4.52
C ALA A 253 -6.90 -3.08 -2.98
N TYR A 254 -6.31 -2.07 -2.37
CA TYR A 254 -6.56 -1.77 -0.95
C TYR A 254 -7.96 -1.20 -0.70
N GLY A 255 -8.56 -0.57 -1.72
CA GLY A 255 -9.96 -0.17 -1.70
C GLY A 255 -10.92 -1.32 -1.47
N VAL A 256 -10.61 -2.51 -1.98
CA VAL A 256 -11.39 -3.74 -1.71
C VAL A 256 -11.50 -4.01 -0.21
N ILE A 257 -10.38 -3.86 0.52
CA ILE A 257 -10.36 -4.10 1.97
C ILE A 257 -11.18 -3.04 2.70
N ALA A 258 -11.09 -1.79 2.26
CA ALA A 258 -11.88 -0.69 2.81
C ALA A 258 -13.38 -0.84 2.53
N ASN A 259 -13.74 -1.44 1.39
CA ASN A 259 -15.10 -1.57 0.86
C ASN A 259 -15.64 -3.01 0.98
N LYS A 260 -15.48 -3.63 2.15
CA LYS A 260 -16.14 -4.89 2.49
C LYS A 260 -15.88 -6.07 1.54
N GLY A 261 -14.75 -6.05 0.83
CA GLY A 261 -14.40 -7.11 -0.13
C GLY A 261 -14.84 -6.87 -1.57
N ILE A 262 -15.40 -5.70 -1.87
CA ILE A 262 -15.88 -5.31 -3.19
C ILE A 262 -14.84 -4.42 -3.87
N TYR A 263 -14.36 -4.83 -5.03
CA TYR A 263 -13.53 -4.02 -5.91
C TYR A 263 -14.39 -3.05 -6.70
N ASN A 264 -13.99 -1.79 -6.75
CA ASN A 264 -14.49 -0.78 -7.65
C ASN A 264 -13.38 -0.36 -8.61
N GLU A 265 -13.64 -0.44 -9.92
CA GLU A 265 -12.68 0.02 -10.92
C GLU A 265 -12.45 1.54 -10.77
N PRO A 266 -11.17 1.99 -10.71
CA PRO A 266 -10.88 3.42 -10.63
C PRO A 266 -11.37 4.16 -11.88
N ILE A 267 -12.17 5.21 -11.68
CA ILE A 267 -12.65 6.07 -12.75
C ILE A 267 -12.23 7.52 -12.54
N SER A 268 -11.89 8.21 -13.63
CA SER A 268 -11.48 9.62 -13.64
C SER A 268 -12.53 10.55 -14.24
N ILE A 269 -13.50 10.00 -14.98
CA ILE A 269 -14.55 10.74 -15.68
C ILE A 269 -15.90 10.20 -15.23
N THR A 270 -16.84 11.10 -14.91
CA THR A 270 -18.22 10.74 -14.55
C THR A 270 -19.15 10.75 -15.76
N HIS A 271 -19.04 11.78 -16.60
CA HIS A 271 -19.81 11.90 -17.83
C HIS A 271 -19.22 12.96 -18.78
N ILE A 272 -19.68 12.89 -20.02
CA ILE A 272 -19.34 13.82 -21.09
C ILE A 272 -20.64 14.44 -21.62
N GLU A 273 -20.67 15.76 -21.75
CA GLU A 273 -21.76 16.50 -22.37
C GLU A 273 -21.33 17.16 -23.69
N ASP A 274 -22.27 17.29 -24.63
CA ASP A 274 -22.07 18.07 -25.84
C ASP A 274 -22.18 19.59 -25.57
N GLN A 275 -21.96 20.40 -26.61
CA GLN A 275 -22.07 21.86 -26.56
C GLN A 275 -23.48 22.38 -26.17
N HIS A 276 -24.50 21.53 -26.17
CA HIS A 276 -25.88 21.84 -25.80
C HIS A 276 -26.24 21.33 -24.39
N GLY A 277 -25.30 20.76 -23.67
CA GLY A 277 -25.50 20.20 -22.32
C GLY A 277 -26.21 18.84 -22.32
N ARG A 278 -26.26 18.13 -23.46
CA ARG A 278 -26.82 16.76 -23.53
C ARG A 278 -25.74 15.77 -23.16
N VAL A 279 -26.03 14.85 -22.26
CA VAL A 279 -25.12 13.79 -21.86
C VAL A 279 -24.92 12.81 -23.01
N ILE A 280 -23.69 12.74 -23.53
CA ILE A 280 -23.23 11.80 -24.57
C ILE A 280 -22.92 10.44 -23.94
N LYS A 281 -22.18 10.43 -22.85
CA LYS A 281 -21.70 9.20 -22.19
C LYS A 281 -21.64 9.38 -20.67
N ARG A 282 -22.10 8.36 -19.93
CA ARG A 282 -21.89 8.21 -18.49
C ARG A 282 -20.91 7.06 -18.24
N PHE A 283 -20.08 7.22 -17.21
CA PHE A 283 -19.14 6.20 -16.74
C PHE A 283 -19.55 5.79 -15.34
N VAL A 284 -19.57 4.50 -15.11
CA VAL A 284 -19.89 3.89 -13.82
C VAL A 284 -18.80 2.87 -13.55
N SER A 285 -18.24 2.89 -12.37
CA SER A 285 -17.25 1.92 -11.94
C SER A 285 -17.84 0.50 -11.99
N GLU A 286 -17.10 -0.43 -12.56
CA GLU A 286 -17.41 -1.84 -12.47
C GLU A 286 -17.18 -2.33 -11.04
N GLN A 287 -18.16 -3.10 -10.49
CA GLN A 287 -18.08 -3.62 -9.13
C GLN A 287 -17.96 -5.15 -9.18
N ILE A 288 -16.96 -5.67 -8.48
CA ILE A 288 -16.67 -7.11 -8.42
C ILE A 288 -16.47 -7.52 -6.95
N GLU A 289 -17.22 -8.50 -6.49
CA GLU A 289 -16.91 -9.14 -5.20
C GLU A 289 -15.67 -10.01 -5.35
N VAL A 290 -14.63 -9.70 -4.57
CA VAL A 290 -13.31 -10.32 -4.67
C VAL A 290 -13.03 -11.25 -3.51
N ILE A 291 -13.58 -10.93 -2.35
CA ILE A 291 -13.43 -11.69 -1.10
C ILE A 291 -14.69 -11.52 -0.26
N ASP A 292 -15.11 -12.54 0.44
CA ASP A 292 -16.27 -12.46 1.32
C ASP A 292 -16.07 -11.43 2.44
N GLU A 293 -17.16 -10.76 2.84
CA GLU A 293 -17.13 -9.65 3.79
C GLU A 293 -16.51 -10.04 5.15
N SER A 294 -16.75 -11.27 5.61
CA SER A 294 -16.28 -11.71 6.93
C SER A 294 -14.78 -11.99 6.94
N THR A 295 -14.24 -12.65 5.92
CA THR A 295 -12.79 -12.85 5.77
C THR A 295 -12.09 -11.51 5.55
N ASN A 296 -12.69 -10.62 4.75
CA ASN A 296 -12.19 -9.27 4.56
C ASN A 296 -12.13 -8.49 5.88
N TYR A 297 -13.16 -8.60 6.73
CA TYR A 297 -13.19 -7.93 8.03
C TYR A 297 -12.07 -8.39 8.96
N ILE A 298 -11.75 -9.69 8.99
CA ILE A 298 -10.59 -10.20 9.75
C ILE A 298 -9.29 -9.59 9.23
N MET A 299 -9.11 -9.53 7.91
CA MET A 299 -7.91 -8.92 7.31
C MET A 299 -7.81 -7.43 7.63
N LEU A 300 -8.91 -6.70 7.50
CA LEU A 300 -9.04 -5.30 7.88
C LEU A 300 -8.62 -5.07 9.33
N ASP A 301 -9.15 -5.87 10.25
CA ASP A 301 -8.85 -5.76 11.68
C ASP A 301 -7.37 -6.03 11.98
N MET A 302 -6.77 -7.04 11.33
CA MET A 302 -5.32 -7.27 11.42
C MET A 302 -4.51 -6.10 10.87
N MET A 303 -5.00 -5.39 9.83
CA MET A 303 -4.33 -4.22 9.27
C MET A 303 -4.50 -2.95 10.12
N LYS A 304 -5.56 -2.84 10.93
CA LYS A 304 -5.69 -1.77 11.95
C LYS A 304 -4.54 -1.84 12.95
N ASP A 305 -4.13 -3.04 13.37
CA ASP A 305 -2.98 -3.22 14.25
C ASP A 305 -1.66 -2.67 13.69
N VAL A 306 -1.47 -2.68 12.36
CA VAL A 306 -0.29 -2.09 11.71
C VAL A 306 -0.20 -0.59 12.00
N ILE A 307 -1.35 0.09 12.02
CA ILE A 307 -1.47 1.52 12.30
C ILE A 307 -1.43 1.80 13.80
N ASP A 308 -2.16 1.04 14.59
CA ASP A 308 -2.33 1.36 16.01
C ASP A 308 -1.06 1.08 16.83
N SER A 309 -0.30 0.03 16.48
CA SER A 309 0.88 -0.38 17.27
C SER A 309 1.95 -1.13 16.45
N GLY A 310 1.86 -1.05 15.12
CA GLY A 310 2.76 -1.69 14.17
C GLY A 310 3.71 -0.72 13.45
N THR A 311 4.07 -1.06 12.22
CA THR A 311 5.03 -0.30 11.41
C THR A 311 4.51 1.07 10.96
N GLY A 312 3.19 1.29 10.96
CA GLY A 312 2.52 2.55 10.64
C GLY A 312 2.18 3.42 11.84
N SER A 313 2.54 3.02 13.06
CA SER A 313 2.07 3.67 14.30
C SER A 313 2.46 5.14 14.47
N LYS A 314 3.42 5.64 13.68
CA LYS A 314 3.75 7.08 13.65
C LYS A 314 2.51 7.95 13.37
N ILE A 315 1.54 7.46 12.62
CA ILE A 315 0.28 8.17 12.33
C ILE A 315 -0.44 8.52 13.63
N ARG A 316 -0.48 7.59 14.61
CA ARG A 316 -1.12 7.81 15.90
C ARG A 316 -0.31 8.75 16.81
N TRP A 317 0.93 8.40 17.10
CA TRP A 317 1.67 9.11 18.14
C TRP A 317 2.35 10.40 17.66
N LYS A 318 2.76 10.49 16.37
CA LYS A 318 3.43 11.68 15.83
C LYS A 318 2.44 12.64 15.16
N TYR A 319 1.56 12.13 14.28
CA TYR A 319 0.63 12.96 13.50
C TYR A 319 -0.72 13.15 14.19
N LYS A 320 -0.98 12.43 15.27
CA LYS A 320 -2.21 12.55 16.09
C LYS A 320 -3.51 12.26 15.34
N PHE A 321 -3.44 11.60 14.19
CA PHE A 321 -4.60 11.18 13.46
C PHE A 321 -5.25 9.97 14.13
N ASN A 322 -6.47 10.14 14.66
CA ASN A 322 -7.14 9.16 15.52
C ASN A 322 -8.40 8.52 14.89
N ALA A 323 -8.82 8.94 13.70
CA ALA A 323 -9.94 8.30 13.02
C ALA A 323 -9.66 6.80 12.76
N PRO A 324 -10.70 5.94 12.66
CA PRO A 324 -10.56 4.54 12.31
C PRO A 324 -9.82 4.40 10.98
N MET A 325 -8.74 3.62 10.99
CA MET A 325 -7.83 3.53 9.87
C MET A 325 -7.08 2.20 9.87
N ALA A 326 -6.82 1.69 8.68
CA ALA A 326 -5.93 0.56 8.43
C ALA A 326 -4.91 0.91 7.34
N GLY A 327 -3.86 0.11 7.22
CA GLY A 327 -2.85 0.39 6.19
C GLY A 327 -1.62 -0.50 6.29
N LYS A 328 -0.67 -0.27 5.38
CA LYS A 328 0.57 -1.05 5.30
C LYS A 328 1.73 -0.22 4.78
N THR A 329 2.88 -0.38 5.41
CA THR A 329 4.18 0.11 4.91
C THR A 329 4.78 -0.89 3.94
N GLY A 330 5.45 -0.41 2.89
CA GLY A 330 6.25 -1.19 1.97
C GLY A 330 7.66 -0.63 1.83
N THR A 331 8.61 -1.53 1.65
CA THR A 331 10.00 -1.18 1.36
C THR A 331 10.61 -2.36 0.61
N THR A 332 11.29 -2.12 -0.49
CA THR A 332 12.07 -3.12 -1.19
C THR A 332 13.37 -3.42 -0.45
N ASN A 333 13.96 -4.60 -0.67
CA ASN A 333 15.17 -5.03 0.04
C ASN A 333 16.33 -4.02 -0.11
N ASN A 334 16.50 -3.46 -1.31
CA ASN A 334 17.54 -2.48 -1.60
C ASN A 334 17.13 -1.04 -1.27
N LYS A 335 15.91 -0.83 -0.73
CA LYS A 335 15.34 0.50 -0.44
C LYS A 335 15.29 1.42 -1.67
N THR A 336 15.00 0.84 -2.83
CA THR A 336 14.78 1.56 -4.09
C THR A 336 13.36 2.12 -4.15
N ASP A 337 12.41 1.44 -3.48
CA ASP A 337 11.01 1.80 -3.42
C ASP A 337 10.53 1.86 -1.98
N ALA A 338 9.92 2.97 -1.64
CA ALA A 338 9.27 3.21 -0.36
C ALA A 338 7.77 3.43 -0.58
N TRP A 339 6.93 2.65 0.11
CA TRP A 339 5.49 2.67 -0.03
C TRP A 339 4.78 2.90 1.28
N PHE A 340 3.68 3.57 1.21
CA PHE A 340 2.65 3.54 2.25
C PHE A 340 1.27 3.57 1.58
N ILE A 341 0.42 2.61 1.92
CA ILE A 341 -0.99 2.64 1.55
C ILE A 341 -1.80 2.59 2.83
N GLY A 342 -2.64 3.59 3.03
CA GLY A 342 -3.53 3.68 4.16
C GLY A 342 -4.94 4.02 3.72
N PHE A 343 -5.91 3.64 4.53
CA PHE A 343 -7.32 3.87 4.22
C PHE A 343 -8.16 4.00 5.48
N THR A 344 -9.22 4.74 5.33
CA THR A 344 -10.36 4.86 6.25
C THR A 344 -11.59 4.24 5.57
N PRO A 345 -12.78 4.19 6.18
CA PRO A 345 -14.00 3.79 5.48
C PRO A 345 -14.33 4.66 4.24
N GLN A 346 -13.81 5.90 4.20
CA GLN A 346 -14.22 6.92 3.25
C GLN A 346 -13.19 7.24 2.16
N ILE A 347 -11.90 6.94 2.37
CA ILE A 347 -10.84 7.26 1.41
C ILE A 347 -9.67 6.29 1.52
N VAL A 348 -9.10 5.92 0.38
CA VAL A 348 -7.85 5.16 0.25
C VAL A 348 -6.81 6.04 -0.40
N ILE A 349 -5.61 6.13 0.20
CA ILE A 349 -4.48 6.87 -0.37
C ILE A 349 -3.27 5.96 -0.44
N GLY A 350 -2.73 5.81 -1.65
CA GLY A 350 -1.46 5.11 -1.90
C GLY A 350 -0.37 6.12 -2.23
N VAL A 351 0.79 5.97 -1.59
CA VAL A 351 1.98 6.80 -1.80
C VAL A 351 3.17 5.92 -2.14
N TRP A 352 3.82 6.22 -3.25
CA TRP A 352 5.12 5.68 -3.64
C TRP A 352 6.17 6.78 -3.68
N VAL A 353 7.38 6.47 -3.22
CA VAL A 353 8.58 7.31 -3.35
C VAL A 353 9.73 6.44 -3.83
N GLY A 354 10.46 6.90 -4.83
CA GLY A 354 11.59 6.19 -5.42
C GLY A 354 12.41 7.09 -6.35
N VAL A 355 13.32 6.48 -7.07
CA VAL A 355 14.04 7.08 -8.19
C VAL A 355 13.64 6.31 -9.45
N ASP A 356 13.64 6.94 -10.62
CA ASP A 356 13.20 6.26 -11.85
C ASP A 356 14.09 5.06 -12.19
N ASP A 357 15.39 5.16 -12.02
CA ASP A 357 16.30 4.02 -12.09
C ASP A 357 16.11 3.10 -10.88
N PRO A 358 15.59 1.85 -11.07
CA PRO A 358 15.31 0.93 -9.97
C PRO A 358 16.58 0.37 -9.30
N SER A 359 17.77 0.64 -9.81
CA SER A 359 19.04 0.27 -9.19
C SER A 359 19.47 1.24 -8.07
N ILE A 360 18.89 2.45 -8.04
CA ILE A 360 19.27 3.51 -7.11
C ILE A 360 18.51 3.40 -5.80
N SER A 361 19.22 3.14 -4.70
CA SER A 361 18.65 3.14 -3.35
C SER A 361 18.39 4.56 -2.87
N LEU A 362 17.25 4.80 -2.24
CA LEU A 362 16.90 6.06 -1.57
C LEU A 362 17.80 6.37 -0.35
N GLY A 363 18.52 5.37 0.18
CA GLY A 363 19.44 5.51 1.31
C GLY A 363 19.19 4.52 2.45
N LYS A 364 20.17 4.42 3.36
CA LYS A 364 20.23 3.37 4.40
C LYS A 364 18.99 3.31 5.31
N ARG A 365 18.36 4.45 5.61
CA ARG A 365 17.22 4.57 6.52
C ARG A 365 15.91 4.94 5.82
N GLN A 366 15.84 4.89 4.49
CA GLN A 366 14.68 5.26 3.70
C GLN A 366 13.72 4.07 3.56
N PHE A 367 12.95 3.83 4.62
CA PHE A 367 11.85 2.87 4.65
C PHE A 367 10.53 3.55 4.26
N GLY A 368 9.52 2.80 3.90
CA GLY A 368 8.17 3.32 3.64
C GLY A 368 7.60 4.15 4.79
N SER A 369 7.92 3.77 6.05
CA SER A 369 7.54 4.54 7.26
C SER A 369 8.33 5.86 7.45
N VAL A 370 9.31 6.15 6.59
CA VAL A 370 10.15 7.35 6.66
C VAL A 370 9.99 8.22 5.42
N ALA A 371 9.96 7.62 4.22
CA ALA A 371 9.89 8.37 2.97
C ALA A 371 8.44 8.59 2.48
N ALA A 372 7.56 7.58 2.56
CA ALA A 372 6.20 7.64 2.02
C ALA A 372 5.13 7.98 3.08
N LEU A 373 5.19 7.36 4.28
CA LEU A 373 4.20 7.58 5.34
C LEU A 373 4.03 9.05 5.74
N PRO A 374 5.07 9.90 5.84
CA PRO A 374 4.89 11.31 6.17
C PRO A 374 4.02 12.09 5.16
N ILE A 375 4.16 11.79 3.87
CA ILE A 375 3.34 12.40 2.81
C ILE A 375 1.87 12.02 3.03
N PHE A 376 1.61 10.72 3.20
CA PHE A 376 0.27 10.23 3.50
C PHE A 376 -0.31 10.84 4.78
N ALA A 377 0.49 10.92 5.85
CA ALA A 377 0.01 11.34 7.16
C ALA A 377 -0.38 12.82 7.19
N ASP A 378 0.40 13.70 6.57
CA ASP A 378 0.02 15.10 6.42
C ASP A 378 -1.25 15.19 5.56
N ALA A 379 -1.27 14.53 4.39
CA ALA A 379 -2.42 14.58 3.48
C ALA A 379 -3.73 14.11 4.15
N ILE A 380 -3.73 12.95 4.82
CA ILE A 380 -4.97 12.45 5.44
C ILE A 380 -5.43 13.31 6.61
N THR A 381 -4.49 13.90 7.37
CA THR A 381 -4.81 14.81 8.46
C THR A 381 -5.48 16.08 7.93
N ASP A 382 -4.88 16.71 6.92
CA ASP A 382 -5.40 17.95 6.34
C ASP A 382 -6.75 17.74 5.61
N ILE A 383 -6.93 16.56 4.94
CA ILE A 383 -8.21 16.18 4.33
C ILE A 383 -9.31 16.07 5.40
N TYR A 384 -9.04 15.42 6.53
CA TYR A 384 -10.01 15.27 7.62
C TYR A 384 -10.23 16.57 8.41
N GLU A 385 -9.24 17.45 8.50
CA GLU A 385 -9.41 18.80 9.06
C GLU A 385 -10.28 19.68 8.17
N TRP A 386 -10.20 19.53 6.85
CA TRP A 386 -11.10 20.17 5.93
C TRP A 386 -12.54 19.63 6.04
N GLY A 387 -12.72 18.34 6.30
CA GLY A 387 -13.97 17.73 6.76
C GLY A 387 -14.97 17.29 5.69
N SER A 388 -14.67 17.39 4.39
CA SER A 388 -15.57 16.88 3.34
C SER A 388 -14.86 16.78 1.99
N PHE A 389 -15.44 16.05 1.04
CA PHE A 389 -14.99 16.01 -0.36
C PHE A 389 -16.14 15.72 -1.32
N ASN A 390 -15.93 16.06 -2.60
CA ASN A 390 -16.86 15.74 -3.66
C ASN A 390 -16.63 14.33 -4.20
N SER A 391 -17.67 13.52 -4.22
CA SER A 391 -17.66 12.21 -4.86
C SER A 391 -18.76 12.16 -5.93
N GLY A 392 -18.37 12.43 -7.17
CA GLY A 392 -19.31 12.61 -8.27
C GLY A 392 -20.24 13.81 -8.03
N SER A 393 -21.56 13.56 -7.95
CA SER A 393 -22.57 14.61 -7.69
C SER A 393 -22.87 14.81 -6.20
N LYS A 394 -22.17 14.11 -5.29
CA LYS A 394 -22.42 14.18 -3.84
C LYS A 394 -21.21 14.74 -3.11
N ILE A 395 -21.48 15.56 -2.09
CA ILE A 395 -20.49 15.92 -1.08
C ILE A 395 -20.52 14.83 -0.01
N ILE A 396 -19.37 14.21 0.23
CA ILE A 396 -19.16 13.25 1.34
C ILE A 396 -18.54 14.02 2.49
N TYR A 397 -19.24 14.04 3.62
CA TYR A 397 -18.72 14.58 4.87
C TYR A 397 -17.87 13.54 5.56
N LEU A 398 -16.66 13.92 5.96
CA LEU A 398 -15.72 13.04 6.65
C LEU A 398 -16.12 12.93 8.13
N ASP A 399 -16.42 11.72 8.56
CA ASP A 399 -16.67 11.42 9.97
C ASP A 399 -15.45 10.70 10.57
N ASN A 400 -14.76 11.38 11.48
CA ASN A 400 -13.60 10.83 12.17
C ASN A 400 -13.96 9.70 13.18
N LYS A 401 -15.23 9.39 13.35
CA LYS A 401 -15.74 8.28 14.15
C LYS A 401 -16.30 7.14 13.32
N GLU A 402 -16.52 7.36 12.01
CA GLU A 402 -17.00 6.30 11.12
C GLU A 402 -16.04 5.12 11.13
N ASN A 403 -16.56 3.94 11.40
CA ASN A 403 -15.79 2.70 11.51
C ASN A 403 -16.50 1.59 10.75
N TRP A 404 -15.75 0.59 10.39
CA TRP A 404 -16.31 -0.62 9.78
C TRP A 404 -17.10 -1.42 10.82
N ALA A 405 -18.33 -1.74 10.52
CA ALA A 405 -19.13 -2.64 11.33
C ALA A 405 -18.69 -4.10 11.09
N ALA A 406 -18.67 -4.90 12.15
CA ALA A 406 -18.43 -6.33 12.02
C ALA A 406 -19.63 -6.99 11.30
N PRO A 407 -19.41 -7.75 10.22
CA PRO A 407 -20.47 -8.48 9.55
C PRO A 407 -20.94 -9.68 10.39
N ASN A 408 -22.06 -10.27 9.99
CA ASN A 408 -22.52 -11.52 10.56
C ASN A 408 -21.46 -12.63 10.40
N GLY A 409 -21.38 -13.56 11.36
CA GLY A 409 -20.41 -14.66 11.33
C GLY A 409 -19.01 -14.31 11.88
N ILE A 410 -18.80 -13.08 12.33
CA ILE A 410 -17.63 -12.69 13.13
C ILE A 410 -17.95 -12.85 14.62
N VAL A 411 -17.07 -13.52 15.32
CA VAL A 411 -17.20 -13.75 16.79
C VAL A 411 -15.94 -13.34 17.51
N GLU A 412 -16.11 -12.73 18.67
CA GLU A 412 -15.03 -12.41 19.58
C GLU A 412 -14.83 -13.54 20.59
N VAL A 413 -13.61 -14.02 20.72
CA VAL A 413 -13.27 -15.12 21.63
C VAL A 413 -12.13 -14.67 22.56
N LYS A 414 -12.32 -14.89 23.86
CA LYS A 414 -11.22 -14.75 24.81
C LYS A 414 -10.25 -15.91 24.66
N ILE A 415 -9.02 -15.60 24.35
CA ILE A 415 -7.93 -16.55 24.14
C ILE A 415 -6.80 -16.33 25.14
N CYS A 416 -6.11 -17.40 25.48
CA CYS A 416 -4.91 -17.35 26.30
C CYS A 416 -3.77 -16.67 25.54
N LYS A 417 -3.10 -15.69 26.14
CA LYS A 417 -1.98 -14.97 25.52
C LYS A 417 -0.75 -15.85 25.20
N GLU A 418 -0.66 -17.03 25.82
CA GLU A 418 0.50 -17.91 25.66
C GLU A 418 0.25 -19.06 24.69
N THR A 419 -0.95 -19.68 24.75
CA THR A 419 -1.27 -20.85 23.91
C THR A 419 -2.16 -20.54 22.73
N PHE A 420 -2.84 -19.38 22.75
CA PHE A 420 -3.87 -18.95 21.79
C PHE A 420 -5.10 -19.89 21.72
N ASP A 421 -5.21 -20.87 22.63
CA ASP A 421 -6.44 -21.63 22.86
C ASP A 421 -7.47 -20.77 23.61
N ARG A 422 -8.73 -21.23 23.73
CA ARG A 422 -9.73 -20.56 24.55
C ARG A 422 -9.21 -20.38 25.97
N ALA A 423 -9.31 -19.15 26.47
CA ALA A 423 -8.81 -18.82 27.80
C ALA A 423 -9.70 -19.41 28.88
N HIS A 424 -9.09 -19.84 29.97
CA HIS A 424 -9.81 -20.09 31.23
C HIS A 424 -9.86 -18.80 32.05
N ASP A 425 -11.07 -18.35 32.40
CA ASP A 425 -11.30 -17.03 33.04
C ASP A 425 -10.48 -16.79 34.34
N LYS A 426 -10.24 -17.85 35.10
CA LYS A 426 -9.53 -17.74 36.40
C LYS A 426 -8.01 -17.83 36.30
N TRP A 427 -7.47 -18.48 35.29
CA TRP A 427 -6.04 -18.88 35.26
C TRP A 427 -5.24 -18.37 34.11
N CYS A 428 -5.90 -17.97 33.04
CA CYS A 428 -5.20 -17.43 31.83
C CYS A 428 -5.09 -15.91 31.88
N LYS A 429 -3.91 -15.39 31.54
CA LYS A 429 -3.84 -14.02 31.02
C LYS A 429 -4.45 -14.06 29.62
N SER A 430 -5.61 -13.44 29.48
CA SER A 430 -6.38 -13.49 28.23
C SER A 430 -6.25 -12.21 27.40
N THR A 431 -6.59 -12.33 26.13
CA THR A 431 -6.87 -11.24 25.20
C THR A 431 -8.06 -11.64 24.35
N THR A 432 -8.76 -10.68 23.78
CA THR A 432 -9.82 -10.94 22.80
C THR A 432 -9.21 -11.03 21.42
N GLU A 433 -9.70 -11.98 20.62
CA GLU A 433 -9.37 -12.15 19.22
C GLU A 433 -10.64 -12.43 18.42
N ILE A 434 -10.67 -12.01 17.16
CA ILE A 434 -11.81 -12.23 16.27
C ILE A 434 -11.59 -13.44 15.35
N TYR A 435 -12.68 -14.15 15.10
CA TYR A 435 -12.69 -15.35 14.25
C TYR A 435 -13.94 -15.40 13.38
N LEU A 436 -13.86 -16.14 12.29
CA LEU A 436 -15.06 -16.68 11.67
C LEU A 436 -15.70 -17.72 12.63
N GLU A 437 -17.01 -17.73 12.71
CA GLU A 437 -17.75 -18.62 13.64
C GLU A 437 -17.36 -20.11 13.48
N ASN A 438 -17.08 -20.55 12.26
CA ASN A 438 -16.63 -21.90 11.95
C ASN A 438 -15.13 -22.17 12.16
N HIS A 439 -14.33 -21.15 12.49
CA HIS A 439 -12.87 -21.26 12.70
C HIS A 439 -12.43 -20.92 14.12
N ILE A 440 -13.34 -20.95 15.08
CA ILE A 440 -13.05 -20.70 16.50
C ILE A 440 -12.13 -21.79 17.05
N PRO A 441 -11.11 -21.47 17.89
CA PRO A 441 -10.32 -22.48 18.58
C PRO A 441 -11.19 -23.47 19.35
N SER A 442 -11.08 -24.76 19.05
CA SER A 442 -11.87 -25.82 19.70
C SER A 442 -11.35 -26.22 21.06
N LYS A 443 -10.06 -26.00 21.33
CA LYS A 443 -9.39 -26.39 22.58
C LYS A 443 -9.45 -25.31 23.64
N ASN A 444 -9.60 -25.72 24.91
CA ASN A 444 -9.36 -24.86 26.05
C ASN A 444 -7.89 -24.93 26.45
N CYS A 445 -7.34 -23.83 26.97
CA CYS A 445 -5.96 -23.77 27.44
C CYS A 445 -5.70 -24.80 28.55
N GLN A 446 -4.91 -25.81 28.24
CA GLN A 446 -4.53 -26.85 29.20
C GLN A 446 -3.29 -26.45 30.02
N LYS A 447 -2.44 -25.58 29.51
CA LYS A 447 -1.19 -25.16 30.15
C LYS A 447 -1.42 -24.63 31.58
N HIS A 448 -2.40 -23.77 31.76
CA HIS A 448 -2.67 -23.14 33.04
C HIS A 448 -3.57 -23.97 33.91
N ILE A 449 -4.42 -24.83 33.36
CA ILE A 449 -5.26 -25.77 34.14
C ILE A 449 -4.38 -26.84 34.78
N ASN A 450 -3.49 -27.46 34.00
CA ASN A 450 -2.60 -28.53 34.51
C ASN A 450 -1.57 -28.01 35.57
N ALA A 451 -1.14 -26.75 35.43
CA ALA A 451 -0.27 -26.15 36.44
C ALA A 451 -0.96 -26.01 37.81
N PHE A 452 -2.29 -25.75 37.84
CA PHE A 452 -3.07 -25.58 39.07
C PHE A 452 -3.43 -26.91 39.75
N THR A 453 -3.66 -27.96 38.95
CA THR A 453 -3.94 -29.31 39.50
C THR A 453 -2.71 -29.92 40.15
N LYS A 454 -1.49 -29.64 39.64
CA LYS A 454 -0.22 -30.11 40.25
C LYS A 454 0.13 -29.45 41.59
N TYR A 455 -0.48 -28.32 41.93
CA TYR A 455 -0.29 -27.65 43.25
C TYR A 455 -1.36 -28.01 44.29
N LYS A 456 -2.33 -28.88 43.94
CA LYS A 456 -3.36 -29.38 44.87
C LYS A 456 -3.14 -30.84 45.29
N GLU A 457 -2.18 -31.52 44.72
CA GLU A 457 -1.63 -32.80 45.22
C GLU A 457 -0.32 -32.53 46.02
#